data_5a04f094bb5b13e92cb5405091e8a246
#
_entry.id   5a04f094bb5b13e92cb5405091e8a246
#
_cell.length_a   1.000
_cell.length_b   1.000
_cell.length_c   1.000
_cell.angle_alpha   90.00
_cell.angle_beta   90.00
_cell.angle_gamma   90.00
#
_symmetry.space_group_name_H-M   'P 1'
#
loop_
_entity.id
_entity.type
_entity.pdbx_description
1 polymer ?
#
loop_
_entity_poly.entity_id
_entity_poly.type
_entity_poly.pdbx_seq_one_letter_code
_entity_poly.pdbx_strand_id
1 'polypeptide(L)'
;MTIFKIYKFVTKIIRPLFYIFFIYRLLKNKEERGKYSERKGFSSNKKPKGEIVWIHAASVGEALSSLPLIDKLKELSPKINIVITTGTKTSKEIIVKKKIDDLIHQYVPWDNEKFCKNFLNFWQPDLAIFLESEIWPNLLNETNKKNIPICLI
;
A
#
# COMPACT_ATOMS: atom_id res chain seq x y z
N MET A 1 6.44 -28.30 6.61
CA MET A 1 6.65 -26.82 6.56
C MET A 1 5.48 -26.22 5.83
N THR A 2 4.79 -25.20 6.37
CA THR A 2 3.62 -24.60 5.70
C THR A 2 4.07 -23.83 4.45
N ILE A 3 3.29 -23.85 3.37
CA ILE A 3 3.53 -23.11 2.10
C ILE A 3 3.89 -21.66 2.38
N PHE A 4 3.21 -21.02 3.33
CA PHE A 4 3.50 -19.65 3.74
C PHE A 4 4.93 -19.46 4.30
N LYS A 5 5.48 -20.42 5.04
CA LYS A 5 6.88 -20.34 5.52
C LYS A 5 7.88 -20.39 4.37
N ILE A 6 7.59 -21.21 3.35
CA ILE A 6 8.40 -21.25 2.12
C ILE A 6 8.34 -19.90 1.41
N TYR A 7 7.15 -19.35 1.22
CA TYR A 7 6.95 -18.04 0.60
C TYR A 7 7.76 -16.93 1.31
N LYS A 8 7.66 -16.84 2.64
CA LYS A 8 8.45 -15.90 3.44
C LYS A 8 9.95 -16.07 3.26
N PHE A 9 10.42 -17.31 3.23
CA PHE A 9 11.84 -17.62 3.03
C PHE A 9 12.31 -17.19 1.63
N VAL A 10 11.55 -17.52 0.59
CA VAL A 10 11.83 -17.12 -0.79
C VAL A 10 11.88 -15.60 -0.92
N THR A 11 10.85 -14.88 -0.44
CA THR A 11 10.80 -13.41 -0.52
C THR A 11 11.93 -12.73 0.26
N LYS A 12 12.45 -13.38 1.31
CA LYS A 12 13.62 -12.91 2.03
C LYS A 12 14.91 -13.06 1.21
N ILE A 13 15.10 -14.20 0.54
CA ILE A 13 16.29 -14.48 -0.28
C ILE A 13 16.34 -13.57 -1.51
N ILE A 14 15.21 -13.43 -2.22
CA ILE A 14 15.14 -12.63 -3.44
C ILE A 14 15.14 -11.10 -3.18
N ARG A 15 15.16 -10.67 -1.91
CA ARG A 15 15.14 -9.25 -1.55
C ARG A 15 16.17 -8.38 -2.28
N PRO A 16 17.41 -8.80 -2.52
CA PRO A 16 18.36 -8.01 -3.30
C PRO A 16 17.91 -7.78 -4.75
N LEU A 17 17.16 -8.72 -5.33
CA LEU A 17 16.67 -8.64 -6.70
C LEU A 17 15.55 -7.58 -6.86
N PHE A 18 14.90 -7.16 -5.78
CA PHE A 18 13.87 -6.12 -5.83
C PHE A 18 14.42 -4.79 -6.37
N TYR A 19 15.70 -4.49 -6.13
CA TYR A 19 16.30 -3.30 -6.72
C TYR A 19 16.43 -3.41 -8.25
N ILE A 20 16.88 -4.55 -8.74
CA ILE A 20 16.98 -4.83 -10.18
C ILE A 20 15.58 -4.76 -10.82
N PHE A 21 14.60 -5.37 -10.15
CA PHE A 21 13.21 -5.32 -10.61
C PHE A 21 12.66 -3.88 -10.62
N PHE A 22 13.01 -3.06 -9.62
CA PHE A 22 12.64 -1.63 -9.62
C PHE A 22 13.22 -0.90 -10.82
N ILE A 23 14.50 -1.09 -11.12
CA ILE A 23 15.15 -0.47 -12.29
C ILE A 23 14.46 -0.92 -13.59
N TYR A 24 14.18 -2.22 -13.74
CA TYR A 24 13.44 -2.72 -14.89
C TYR A 24 12.06 -2.03 -15.03
N ARG A 25 11.30 -1.93 -13.93
CA ARG A 25 9.99 -1.27 -13.94
C ARG A 25 10.10 0.24 -14.21
N LEU A 26 11.17 0.87 -13.72
CA LEU A 26 11.46 2.28 -14.00
C LEU A 26 11.69 2.52 -15.51
N LEU A 27 12.45 1.64 -16.17
CA LEU A 27 12.67 1.68 -17.62
C LEU A 27 11.36 1.45 -18.40
N LYS A 28 10.42 0.70 -17.85
CA LYS A 28 9.06 0.50 -18.43
C LYS A 28 8.07 1.60 -18.03
N ASN A 29 8.53 2.70 -17.43
CA ASN A 29 7.71 3.82 -16.95
C ASN A 29 6.57 3.42 -15.99
N LYS A 30 6.74 2.30 -15.27
CA LYS A 30 5.78 1.79 -14.26
C LYS A 30 6.11 2.24 -12.84
N GLU A 31 7.31 2.82 -12.63
CA GLU A 31 7.81 3.35 -11.37
C GLU A 31 8.21 4.81 -11.52
N GLU A 32 8.43 5.46 -10.40
CA GLU A 32 8.84 6.86 -10.31
C GLU A 32 10.23 6.98 -9.68
N ARG A 33 11.10 7.79 -10.27
CA ARG A 33 12.46 8.03 -9.74
C ARG A 33 12.36 8.54 -8.30
N GLY A 34 13.24 8.06 -7.43
CA GLY A 34 13.27 8.44 -6.01
C GLY A 34 12.23 7.75 -5.12
N LYS A 35 11.29 6.97 -5.67
CA LYS A 35 10.24 6.29 -4.89
C LYS A 35 10.58 4.86 -4.46
N TYR A 36 11.82 4.41 -4.66
CA TYR A 36 12.27 3.09 -4.22
C TYR A 36 12.12 2.87 -2.71
N SER A 37 12.29 3.91 -1.90
CA SER A 37 12.10 3.85 -0.45
C SER A 37 10.66 3.47 -0.07
N GLU A 38 9.66 3.96 -0.82
CA GLU A 38 8.26 3.59 -0.58
C GLU A 38 8.02 2.10 -0.82
N ARG A 39 8.68 1.50 -1.83
CA ARG A 39 8.65 0.05 -2.08
C ARG A 39 9.29 -0.78 -0.96
N LYS A 40 10.11 -0.17 -0.12
CA LYS A 40 10.66 -0.77 1.12
C LYS A 40 9.84 -0.44 2.37
N GLY A 41 8.68 0.17 2.19
CA GLY A 41 7.75 0.52 3.26
C GLY A 41 8.09 1.81 4.01
N PHE A 42 9.08 2.59 3.54
CA PHE A 42 9.35 3.92 4.10
C PHE A 42 8.48 4.96 3.41
N SER A 43 8.01 5.95 4.15
CA SER A 43 7.23 7.06 3.59
C SER A 43 8.05 8.33 3.45
N SER A 44 7.79 9.09 2.38
CA SER A 44 8.23 10.48 2.24
C SER A 44 7.22 11.47 2.81
N ASN A 45 6.01 11.00 3.12
CA ASN A 45 4.95 11.82 3.71
C ASN A 45 5.07 11.84 5.23
N LYS A 46 4.57 12.90 5.85
CA LYS A 46 4.40 12.95 7.31
C LYS A 46 3.18 12.12 7.70
N LYS A 47 3.28 11.40 8.81
CA LYS A 47 2.13 10.72 9.40
C LYS A 47 1.18 11.77 9.98
N PRO A 48 -0.10 11.79 9.59
CA PRO A 48 -1.08 12.69 10.17
C PRO A 48 -1.41 12.28 11.61
N LYS A 49 -2.03 13.19 12.36
CA LYS A 49 -2.61 12.88 13.67
C LYS A 49 -4.04 12.35 13.48
N GLY A 50 -4.47 11.45 14.38
CA GLY A 50 -5.82 10.89 14.39
C GLY A 50 -5.92 9.56 13.63
N GLU A 51 -7.14 9.12 13.41
CA GLU A 51 -7.46 7.83 12.80
C GLU A 51 -7.03 7.78 11.33
N ILE A 52 -6.52 6.62 10.93
CA ILE A 52 -6.05 6.35 9.57
C ILE A 52 -6.78 5.12 9.02
N VAL A 53 -7.49 5.31 7.92
CA VAL A 53 -7.98 4.21 7.08
C VAL A 53 -6.98 4.00 5.94
N TRP A 54 -6.45 2.80 5.85
CA TRP A 54 -5.59 2.41 4.76
C TRP A 54 -6.38 1.64 3.70
N ILE A 55 -6.33 2.13 2.46
CA ILE A 55 -6.96 1.50 1.28
C ILE A 55 -5.85 0.98 0.37
N HIS A 56 -5.91 -0.29 0.00
CA HIS A 56 -5.00 -0.88 -0.98
C HIS A 56 -5.72 -1.11 -2.30
N ALA A 57 -5.22 -0.46 -3.36
CA ALA A 57 -5.74 -0.50 -4.73
C ALA A 57 -4.56 -0.72 -5.69
N ALA A 58 -4.23 -1.96 -6.02
CA ALA A 58 -3.01 -2.30 -6.76
C ALA A 58 -3.03 -1.85 -8.23
N SER A 59 -4.19 -1.90 -8.86
CA SER A 59 -4.40 -1.62 -10.29
C SER A 59 -5.04 -0.26 -10.57
N VAL A 60 -5.14 0.09 -11.85
CA VAL A 60 -5.87 1.29 -12.32
C VAL A 60 -7.38 1.16 -12.06
N GLY A 61 -7.94 -0.03 -12.31
CA GLY A 61 -9.35 -0.32 -12.08
C GLY A 61 -9.72 -0.14 -10.59
N GLU A 62 -8.94 -0.76 -9.70
CA GLU A 62 -9.12 -0.63 -8.25
C GLU A 62 -8.93 0.81 -7.77
N ALA A 63 -7.94 1.55 -8.32
CA ALA A 63 -7.76 2.96 -8.00
C ALA A 63 -9.00 3.80 -8.36
N LEU A 64 -9.64 3.53 -9.50
CA LEU A 64 -10.90 4.17 -9.89
C LEU A 64 -12.05 3.75 -8.97
N SER A 65 -12.18 2.45 -8.68
CA SER A 65 -13.22 1.91 -7.80
C SER A 65 -13.10 2.40 -6.36
N SER A 66 -11.89 2.77 -5.91
CA SER A 66 -11.68 3.32 -4.57
C SER A 66 -12.26 4.72 -4.39
N LEU A 67 -12.42 5.51 -5.46
CA LEU A 67 -12.82 6.92 -5.36
C LEU A 67 -14.20 7.11 -4.72
N PRO A 68 -15.28 6.41 -5.13
CA PRO A 68 -16.57 6.52 -4.46
C PRO A 68 -16.52 6.12 -2.98
N LEU A 69 -15.71 5.11 -2.64
CA LEU A 69 -15.50 4.70 -1.26
C LEU A 69 -14.83 5.81 -0.44
N ILE A 70 -13.77 6.43 -0.99
CA ILE A 70 -13.07 7.55 -0.36
C ILE A 70 -14.02 8.73 -0.14
N ASP A 71 -14.79 9.10 -1.16
CA ASP A 71 -15.77 10.18 -1.08
C ASP A 71 -16.78 9.90 0.03
N LYS A 72 -17.29 8.65 0.12
CA LYS A 72 -18.26 8.26 1.17
C LYS A 72 -17.65 8.24 2.56
N LEU A 73 -16.42 7.77 2.71
CA LEU A 73 -15.71 7.82 4.00
C LEU A 73 -15.49 9.25 4.47
N LYS A 74 -15.15 10.17 3.57
CA LYS A 74 -15.00 11.60 3.87
C LYS A 74 -16.32 12.28 4.21
N GLU A 75 -17.41 11.90 3.55
CA GLU A 75 -18.75 12.39 3.89
C GLU A 75 -19.16 11.98 5.32
N LEU A 76 -18.93 10.70 5.67
CA LEU A 76 -19.29 10.16 6.99
C LEU A 76 -18.36 10.63 8.11
N SER A 77 -17.09 10.83 7.82
CA SER A 77 -16.06 11.24 8.77
C SER A 77 -15.08 12.24 8.13
N PRO A 78 -15.42 13.54 8.08
CA PRO A 78 -14.64 14.55 7.35
C PRO A 78 -13.17 14.68 7.82
N LYS A 79 -12.88 14.34 9.08
CA LYS A 79 -11.53 14.42 9.67
C LYS A 79 -10.71 13.14 9.54
N ILE A 80 -11.25 12.09 8.91
CA ILE A 80 -10.53 10.84 8.77
C ILE A 80 -9.35 11.01 7.80
N ASN A 81 -8.20 10.48 8.18
CA ASN A 81 -7.06 10.43 7.26
C ASN A 81 -7.13 9.15 6.43
N ILE A 82 -6.92 9.29 5.14
CA ILE A 82 -6.91 8.14 4.24
C ILE A 82 -5.52 7.98 3.64
N VAL A 83 -4.92 6.83 3.84
CA VAL A 83 -3.70 6.40 3.16
C VAL A 83 -4.10 5.43 2.07
N ILE A 84 -3.87 5.80 0.81
CA ILE A 84 -4.08 4.89 -0.30
C ILE A 84 -2.76 4.38 -0.87
N THR A 85 -2.66 3.07 -1.06
CA THR A 85 -1.49 2.46 -1.69
C THR A 85 -1.83 1.93 -3.07
N THR A 86 -0.96 2.21 -4.05
CA THR A 86 -1.13 1.71 -5.42
C THR A 86 0.10 0.99 -5.94
N GLY A 87 -0.09 0.18 -7.00
CA GLY A 87 0.96 -0.64 -7.61
C GLY A 87 1.75 0.05 -8.73
N THR A 88 1.23 1.12 -9.34
CA THR A 88 1.82 1.73 -10.54
C THR A 88 1.75 3.25 -10.54
N LYS A 89 2.61 3.87 -11.37
CA LYS A 89 2.59 5.32 -11.58
C LYS A 89 1.24 5.82 -12.11
N THR A 90 0.64 5.11 -13.07
CA THR A 90 -0.67 5.48 -13.64
C THR A 90 -1.79 5.47 -12.58
N SER A 91 -1.81 4.44 -11.72
CA SER A 91 -2.78 4.38 -10.62
C SER A 91 -2.62 5.55 -9.64
N LYS A 92 -1.37 5.93 -9.31
CA LYS A 92 -1.08 7.12 -8.50
C LYS A 92 -1.64 8.40 -9.15
N GLU A 93 -1.39 8.59 -10.45
CA GLU A 93 -1.83 9.79 -11.17
C GLU A 93 -3.34 9.97 -11.11
N ILE A 94 -4.11 8.89 -11.17
CA ILE A 94 -5.57 8.90 -11.02
C ILE A 94 -5.98 9.44 -9.64
N ILE A 95 -5.36 8.91 -8.60
CA ILE A 95 -5.65 9.31 -7.22
C ILE A 95 -5.29 10.78 -6.97
N VAL A 96 -4.08 11.18 -7.36
CA VAL A 96 -3.58 12.54 -7.11
C VAL A 96 -4.36 13.61 -7.88
N LYS A 97 -4.86 13.29 -9.08
CA LYS A 97 -5.70 14.22 -9.86
C LYS A 97 -6.99 14.63 -9.16
N LYS A 98 -7.51 13.83 -8.25
CA LYS A 98 -8.77 14.11 -7.54
C LYS A 98 -8.65 15.23 -6.49
N LYS A 99 -7.42 15.54 -6.03
CA LYS A 99 -7.18 16.62 -5.04
C LYS A 99 -8.09 16.53 -3.81
N ILE A 100 -8.25 15.33 -3.26
CA ILE A 100 -9.06 15.10 -2.06
C ILE A 100 -8.22 15.47 -0.82
N ASP A 101 -8.79 16.29 0.05
CA ASP A 101 -8.12 16.71 1.29
C ASP A 101 -7.85 15.51 2.21
N ASP A 102 -6.69 15.52 2.89
CA ASP A 102 -6.24 14.47 3.80
C ASP A 102 -6.16 13.07 3.16
N LEU A 103 -6.04 12.99 1.83
CA LEU A 103 -5.75 11.78 1.09
C LEU A 103 -4.25 11.70 0.82
N ILE A 104 -3.60 10.70 1.39
CA ILE A 104 -2.16 10.50 1.27
C ILE A 104 -1.91 9.28 0.38
N HIS A 105 -1.18 9.49 -0.71
CA HIS A 105 -0.75 8.39 -1.58
C HIS A 105 0.64 7.91 -1.22
N GLN A 106 0.83 6.58 -1.24
CA GLN A 106 2.13 5.90 -1.20
C GLN A 106 2.11 4.70 -2.14
N TYR A 107 3.26 4.39 -2.75
CA TYR A 107 3.38 3.10 -3.44
C TYR A 107 3.37 1.95 -2.43
N VAL A 108 2.61 0.89 -2.75
CA VAL A 108 2.55 -0.30 -1.91
C VAL A 108 3.96 -0.88 -1.70
N PRO A 109 4.34 -1.27 -0.49
CA PRO A 109 5.59 -1.98 -0.26
C PRO A 109 5.57 -3.31 -0.99
N TRP A 110 6.68 -3.74 -1.56
CA TRP A 110 6.76 -5.10 -2.09
C TRP A 110 6.51 -6.12 -0.99
N ASP A 111 5.92 -7.25 -1.37
CA ASP A 111 5.46 -8.28 -0.44
C ASP A 111 6.61 -9.06 0.20
N ASN A 112 7.41 -8.35 0.98
CA ASN A 112 8.48 -8.86 1.81
C ASN A 112 8.20 -8.49 3.27
N GLU A 113 8.36 -9.44 4.17
CA GLU A 113 8.06 -9.27 5.60
C GLU A 113 8.64 -7.97 6.19
N LYS A 114 9.92 -7.66 5.91
CA LYS A 114 10.57 -6.46 6.43
C LYS A 114 9.93 -5.18 5.87
N PHE A 115 9.60 -5.17 4.59
CA PHE A 115 9.04 -3.99 3.93
C PHE A 115 7.60 -3.74 4.39
N CYS A 116 6.81 -4.80 4.53
CA CYS A 116 5.46 -4.71 5.10
C CYS A 116 5.49 -4.20 6.55
N LYS A 117 6.43 -4.71 7.38
CA LYS A 117 6.62 -4.22 8.75
C LYS A 117 6.99 -2.74 8.81
N ASN A 118 7.88 -2.27 7.93
CA ASN A 118 8.25 -0.85 7.87
C ASN A 118 7.02 0.02 7.60
N PHE A 119 6.22 -0.34 6.59
CA PHE A 119 5.00 0.35 6.22
C PHE A 119 4.00 0.41 7.39
N LEU A 120 3.68 -0.74 7.96
CA LEU A 120 2.72 -0.84 9.05
C LEU A 120 3.20 -0.18 10.36
N ASN A 121 4.51 -0.19 10.63
CA ASN A 121 5.07 0.50 11.79
C ASN A 121 5.01 2.01 11.66
N PHE A 122 5.15 2.52 10.44
CA PHE A 122 5.06 3.95 10.18
C PHE A 122 3.61 4.45 10.20
N TRP A 123 2.75 3.83 9.39
CA TRP A 123 1.37 4.31 9.23
C TRP A 123 0.48 3.94 10.41
N GLN A 124 0.61 2.73 10.97
CA GLN A 124 -0.23 2.20 12.06
C GLN A 124 -1.72 2.47 11.77
N PRO A 125 -2.27 1.96 10.65
CA PRO A 125 -3.66 2.22 10.31
C PRO A 125 -4.61 1.54 11.29
N ASP A 126 -5.75 2.16 11.53
CA ASP A 126 -6.83 1.66 12.39
C ASP A 126 -7.73 0.66 11.65
N LEU A 127 -7.78 0.75 10.32
CA LEU A 127 -8.51 -0.15 9.43
C LEU A 127 -7.74 -0.30 8.11
N ALA A 128 -7.68 -1.51 7.59
CA ALA A 128 -7.13 -1.83 6.27
C ALA A 128 -8.24 -2.33 5.34
N ILE A 129 -8.42 -1.71 4.18
CA ILE A 129 -9.37 -2.09 3.14
C ILE A 129 -8.60 -2.51 1.90
N PHE A 130 -8.79 -3.75 1.47
CA PHE A 130 -8.21 -4.29 0.24
C PHE A 130 -9.30 -4.38 -0.82
N LEU A 131 -9.05 -3.80 -1.98
CA LEU A 131 -9.95 -3.87 -3.13
C LEU A 131 -9.63 -5.11 -3.95
N GLU A 132 -10.70 -5.82 -4.34
CA GLU A 132 -10.60 -7.07 -5.10
C GLU A 132 -9.74 -8.16 -4.40
N SER A 133 -9.32 -9.17 -5.18
CA SER A 133 -8.62 -10.34 -4.65
C SER A 133 -7.09 -10.15 -4.57
N GLU A 134 -6.62 -8.97 -4.23
CA GLU A 134 -5.18 -8.66 -4.10
C GLU A 134 -4.60 -9.31 -2.84
N ILE A 135 -4.36 -10.62 -2.94
CA ILE A 135 -3.79 -11.42 -1.83
C ILE A 135 -2.27 -11.27 -1.83
N TRP A 136 -1.78 -10.45 -0.92
CA TRP A 136 -0.34 -10.25 -0.66
C TRP A 136 0.02 -10.91 0.67
N PRO A 137 0.55 -12.15 0.66
CA PRO A 137 0.60 -12.99 1.87
C PRO A 137 1.38 -12.39 3.04
N ASN A 138 2.53 -11.74 2.79
CA ASN A 138 3.28 -11.09 3.86
C ASN A 138 2.56 -9.86 4.37
N LEU A 139 1.98 -9.05 3.48
CA LEU A 139 1.30 -7.81 3.84
C LEU A 139 0.07 -8.11 4.71
N LEU A 140 -0.78 -9.05 4.29
CA LEU A 140 -1.94 -9.50 5.06
C LEU A 140 -1.54 -10.10 6.41
N ASN A 141 -0.52 -10.97 6.42
CA ASN A 141 -0.06 -11.60 7.66
C ASN A 141 0.52 -10.59 8.66
N GLU A 142 1.30 -9.62 8.20
CA GLU A 142 1.85 -8.60 9.09
C GLU A 142 0.79 -7.59 9.55
N THR A 143 -0.23 -7.31 8.74
CA THR A 143 -1.42 -6.52 9.14
C THR A 143 -2.20 -7.23 10.25
N ASN A 144 -2.50 -8.51 10.05
CA ASN A 144 -3.20 -9.33 11.05
C ASN A 144 -2.42 -9.44 12.38
N LYS A 145 -1.09 -9.61 12.32
CA LYS A 145 -0.24 -9.65 13.54
C LYS A 145 -0.26 -8.37 14.36
N LYS A 146 -0.62 -7.26 13.74
CA LYS A 146 -0.78 -5.97 14.44
C LYS A 146 -2.20 -5.75 14.93
N ASN A 147 -3.07 -6.76 14.81
CA ASN A 147 -4.48 -6.69 15.16
C ASN A 147 -5.22 -5.55 14.43
N ILE A 148 -4.76 -5.16 13.24
CA ILE A 148 -5.43 -4.19 12.39
C ILE A 148 -6.60 -4.91 11.70
N PRO A 149 -7.85 -4.45 11.87
CA PRO A 149 -8.99 -4.99 11.15
C PRO A 149 -8.78 -4.94 9.63
N ILE A 150 -9.13 -6.02 8.93
CA ILE A 150 -9.00 -6.13 7.47
C ILE A 150 -10.39 -6.31 6.88
N CYS A 151 -10.73 -5.49 5.89
CA CYS A 151 -11.91 -5.60 5.06
C CYS A 151 -11.48 -5.91 3.62
N LEU A 152 -12.12 -6.90 2.99
CA LEU A 152 -11.97 -7.20 1.56
C LEU A 152 -13.27 -6.82 0.86
N ILE A 153 -13.20 -6.03 -0.20
CA ILE A 153 -14.36 -5.55 -0.95
C ILE A 153 -14.11 -5.58 -2.46
#